data_d90cbaf2aa0c52f3d37b5c11ffff6872
#
_entry.id   d90cbaf2aa0c52f3d37b5c11ffff6872
#
_cell.length_a   1.000
_cell.length_b   1.000
_cell.length_c   1.000
_cell.angle_alpha   90.00
_cell.angle_beta   90.00
_cell.angle_gamma   90.00
#
_symmetry.space_group_name_H-M   'P 1'
#
loop_
_entity.id
_entity.type
_entity.pdbx_description
1 polymer ?
#
loop_
_entity_poly.entity_id
_entity_poly.type
_entity_poly.pdbx_seq_one_letter_code
_entity_poly.pdbx_strand_id
1 'polypeptide(L)'
;MIFVAACSLHVHAQTAALNSAQAAVDLPQAPQPVSSDLRAQAQQPSPSPATSATSGPLALTLDDAVARGIAHNLQMKLATATESAVQGQILSVFYELLPNLRATAYTRTQEINLAALGFKPASLASFGITVPSIIKVDTTTAQISADQVLFNLPDLYLYLAARKASTVVQMNTLNIRGNVVQSVATQYLSALADVAQIADAQALVAADEEVLRQATLSHDAGVGTNVDVLRARVQLQTEQQVLVRAQNTFEKDKIALNRLIGLPAEQQLDLTDAVPYAELTALPLESAKSIAYNRRKDLLALEAQYEVAQRAQKAARFERLPSLSFNGFYGVLGETRGLYHGVFAAQGVVKIPIFEEARFRGEEQTTAAELLGLRRQIDSLRVTIDAQIRAGMLDVQSSAELVKVARSNVDLATQVLSDTRDRFAAGVDDNLPVVQAQAALATAQARLISTQLQYNVAKLNLARYTGVVEINYKQYLTALGVPPTP
;
A
#
# COMPACT_ATOMS: atom_id res chain seq x y z
N MET A 1 -22.38 40.30 -53.96
CA MET A 1 -22.80 41.61 -53.43
C MET A 1 -24.26 41.50 -53.02
N ILE A 2 -24.55 41.02 -51.80
CA ILE A 2 -25.82 41.29 -51.08
C ILE A 2 -25.49 40.91 -49.62
N PHE A 3 -25.52 41.88 -48.73
CA PHE A 3 -25.45 41.81 -47.31
C PHE A 3 -26.74 41.19 -46.78
N VAL A 4 -26.61 40.16 -45.92
CA VAL A 4 -27.72 39.73 -45.05
C VAL A 4 -27.28 39.97 -43.62
N ALA A 5 -27.93 40.96 -43.01
CA ALA A 5 -27.79 41.31 -41.61
C ALA A 5 -28.36 40.20 -40.73
N ALA A 6 -27.55 39.67 -39.87
CA ALA A 6 -27.98 38.77 -38.82
C ALA A 6 -28.62 39.57 -37.68
N CYS A 7 -29.93 39.51 -37.57
CA CYS A 7 -30.71 40.02 -36.45
C CYS A 7 -30.69 38.96 -35.33
N SER A 8 -29.84 39.13 -34.32
CA SER A 8 -29.80 38.31 -33.12
C SER A 8 -30.96 38.68 -32.20
N LEU A 9 -32.07 37.98 -32.33
CA LEU A 9 -33.18 38.01 -31.39
C LEU A 9 -32.81 37.09 -30.20
N HIS A 10 -32.44 37.69 -29.08
CA HIS A 10 -32.42 37.05 -27.81
C HIS A 10 -33.85 36.76 -27.32
N VAL A 11 -34.36 35.60 -27.67
CA VAL A 11 -35.59 35.10 -27.05
C VAL A 11 -35.16 34.43 -25.74
N HIS A 12 -35.25 35.18 -24.63
CA HIS A 12 -35.32 34.60 -23.31
C HIS A 12 -36.71 33.96 -23.17
N ALA A 13 -36.84 32.71 -23.66
CA ALA A 13 -37.98 31.89 -23.30
C ALA A 13 -37.82 31.48 -21.84
N GLN A 14 -38.57 32.13 -20.95
CA GLN A 14 -38.83 31.64 -19.62
C GLN A 14 -39.68 30.38 -19.74
N THR A 15 -39.06 29.25 -19.92
CA THR A 15 -39.64 27.94 -19.67
C THR A 15 -39.56 27.66 -18.19
N ALA A 16 -40.29 28.44 -17.40
CA ALA A 16 -40.58 28.13 -16.03
C ALA A 16 -41.82 27.24 -15.99
N ALA A 17 -41.69 25.99 -16.04
CA ALA A 17 -42.62 25.01 -15.45
C ALA A 17 -42.43 23.60 -16.07
N LEU A 18 -41.32 23.03 -15.96
CA LEU A 18 -41.07 21.55 -15.95
C LEU A 18 -39.57 21.27 -15.79
N ASN A 19 -38.86 22.16 -15.11
CA ASN A 19 -37.57 21.78 -14.56
C ASN A 19 -37.78 21.14 -13.20
N SER A 20 -38.37 19.94 -13.23
CA SER A 20 -37.88 18.92 -12.33
C SER A 20 -36.37 18.82 -12.60
N ALA A 21 -35.57 19.34 -11.66
CA ALA A 21 -34.17 19.10 -11.50
C ALA A 21 -33.56 18.14 -12.55
N GLN A 22 -33.05 18.70 -13.64
CA GLN A 22 -31.84 18.16 -14.20
C GLN A 22 -30.74 18.47 -13.18
N ALA A 23 -30.71 17.70 -12.08
CA ALA A 23 -29.46 17.37 -11.48
C ALA A 23 -28.66 16.79 -12.66
N ALA A 24 -27.64 17.50 -13.11
CA ALA A 24 -26.58 16.88 -13.88
C ALA A 24 -26.25 15.60 -13.08
N VAL A 25 -26.57 14.47 -13.65
CA VAL A 25 -26.08 13.20 -13.14
C VAL A 25 -24.60 13.31 -13.40
N ASP A 26 -23.85 13.75 -12.38
CA ASP A 26 -22.44 13.47 -12.31
C ASP A 26 -22.33 11.96 -12.44
N LEU A 27 -22.01 11.51 -13.65
CA LEU A 27 -21.69 10.11 -13.89
C LEU A 27 -20.66 9.74 -12.83
N PRO A 28 -20.86 8.66 -12.07
CA PRO A 28 -19.87 8.22 -11.11
C PRO A 28 -18.56 8.05 -11.88
N GLN A 29 -17.61 8.92 -11.63
CA GLN A 29 -16.28 8.81 -12.21
C GLN A 29 -15.77 7.41 -11.86
N ALA A 30 -15.25 6.70 -12.86
CA ALA A 30 -14.56 5.44 -12.62
C ALA A 30 -13.60 5.63 -11.43
N PRO A 31 -13.53 4.68 -10.49
CA PRO A 31 -12.71 4.82 -9.29
C PRO A 31 -11.34 5.36 -9.68
N GLN A 32 -11.04 6.60 -9.32
CA GLN A 32 -9.78 7.24 -9.67
C GLN A 32 -8.66 6.37 -9.10
N PRO A 33 -7.61 6.04 -9.87
CA PRO A 33 -6.47 5.35 -9.31
C PRO A 33 -5.96 6.20 -8.15
N VAL A 34 -5.79 5.56 -6.99
CA VAL A 34 -5.26 6.17 -5.77
C VAL A 34 -4.10 7.08 -6.16
N SER A 35 -4.23 8.37 -5.85
CA SER A 35 -3.31 9.40 -6.32
C SER A 35 -1.84 9.00 -6.10
N SER A 36 -0.96 9.41 -7.03
CA SER A 36 0.48 9.17 -6.96
C SER A 36 1.10 9.58 -5.62
N ASP A 37 0.52 10.55 -4.93
CA ASP A 37 0.96 11.04 -3.63
C ASP A 37 0.73 10.02 -2.51
N LEU A 38 -0.36 9.25 -2.54
CA LEU A 38 -0.56 8.12 -1.61
C LEU A 38 0.38 6.94 -1.92
N ARG A 39 0.78 6.75 -3.18
CA ARG A 39 1.80 5.76 -3.54
C ARG A 39 3.19 6.14 -3.07
N ALA A 40 3.57 7.41 -3.16
CA ALA A 40 4.87 7.90 -2.68
C ALA A 40 4.97 7.84 -1.14
N GLN A 41 3.86 8.10 -0.43
CA GLN A 41 3.79 7.96 1.03
C GLN A 41 3.79 6.50 1.49
N ALA A 42 3.26 5.57 0.69
CA ALA A 42 3.26 4.14 1.02
C ALA A 42 4.65 3.49 0.93
N GLN A 43 5.64 4.14 0.33
CA GLN A 43 7.02 3.63 0.23
C GLN A 43 7.92 4.03 1.42
N GLN A 44 7.49 4.97 2.28
CA GLN A 44 8.21 5.30 3.51
C GLN A 44 7.61 4.48 4.67
N PRO A 45 8.44 3.85 5.52
CA PRO A 45 7.94 3.16 6.70
C PRO A 45 7.26 4.18 7.64
N SER A 46 5.94 4.19 7.61
CA SER A 46 5.13 5.10 8.41
C SER A 46 5.10 4.65 9.86
N PRO A 47 5.18 5.58 10.84
CA PRO A 47 5.08 5.21 12.24
C PRO A 47 3.71 4.63 12.54
N SER A 48 3.70 3.46 13.15
CA SER A 48 2.47 2.86 13.70
C SER A 48 2.05 3.64 14.96
N PRO A 49 0.74 3.79 15.22
CA PRO A 49 0.30 4.29 16.52
C PRO A 49 0.73 3.31 17.60
N ALA A 50 1.55 3.77 18.55
CA ALA A 50 2.12 2.95 19.61
C ALA A 50 1.02 2.37 20.52
N THR A 51 1.10 1.08 20.79
CA THR A 51 0.35 0.42 21.86
C THR A 51 1.05 0.74 23.20
N SER A 52 0.32 0.71 24.33
CA SER A 52 0.91 0.97 25.65
C SER A 52 2.13 0.06 25.91
N ALA A 53 3.20 0.62 26.51
CA ALA A 53 4.37 -0.14 26.90
C ALA A 53 4.00 -1.25 27.89
N THR A 54 4.56 -2.45 27.68
CA THR A 54 4.46 -3.55 28.64
C THR A 54 5.53 -3.33 29.72
N SER A 55 5.20 -3.55 30.99
CA SER A 55 6.17 -3.44 32.07
C SER A 55 7.21 -4.57 31.97
N GLY A 56 8.43 -4.24 31.55
CA GLY A 56 9.56 -5.15 31.44
C GLY A 56 9.97 -5.50 29.99
N PRO A 57 11.09 -6.24 29.84
CA PRO A 57 11.54 -6.72 28.54
C PRO A 57 10.51 -7.67 27.92
N LEU A 58 10.19 -7.45 26.65
CA LEU A 58 9.28 -8.30 25.88
C LEU A 58 10.12 -9.33 25.13
N ALA A 59 9.95 -10.62 25.47
CA ALA A 59 10.49 -11.71 24.68
C ALA A 59 9.82 -11.72 23.30
N LEU A 60 10.59 -11.65 22.23
CA LEU A 60 10.11 -11.51 20.86
C LEU A 60 10.79 -12.53 19.95
N THR A 61 9.97 -13.34 19.29
CA THR A 61 10.41 -14.19 18.17
C THR A 61 10.18 -13.49 16.85
N LEU A 62 10.81 -13.98 15.78
CA LEU A 62 10.55 -13.48 14.42
C LEU A 62 9.07 -13.56 14.05
N ASP A 63 8.40 -14.63 14.42
CA ASP A 63 6.98 -14.82 14.14
C ASP A 63 6.09 -13.83 14.88
N ASP A 64 6.38 -13.61 16.16
CA ASP A 64 5.64 -12.63 16.96
C ASP A 64 5.85 -11.22 16.43
N ALA A 65 7.07 -10.89 15.99
CA ALA A 65 7.39 -9.62 15.37
C ALA A 65 6.60 -9.42 14.07
N VAL A 66 6.57 -10.42 13.20
CA VAL A 66 5.81 -10.39 11.93
C VAL A 66 4.31 -10.30 12.20
N ALA A 67 3.77 -11.10 13.11
CA ALA A 67 2.35 -11.08 13.46
C ALA A 67 1.92 -9.70 14.02
N ARG A 68 2.72 -9.12 14.92
CA ARG A 68 2.51 -7.78 15.46
C ARG A 68 2.61 -6.71 14.36
N GLY A 69 3.62 -6.81 13.49
CA GLY A 69 3.76 -5.91 12.34
C GLY A 69 2.52 -5.90 11.47
N ILE A 70 1.98 -7.06 11.09
CA ILE A 70 0.75 -7.18 10.31
C ILE A 70 -0.46 -6.57 11.06
N ALA A 71 -0.58 -6.80 12.36
CA ALA A 71 -1.72 -6.34 13.15
C ALA A 71 -1.71 -4.83 13.43
N HIS A 72 -0.54 -4.25 13.64
CA HIS A 72 -0.41 -2.88 14.16
C HIS A 72 0.19 -1.88 13.17
N ASN A 73 0.78 -2.31 12.05
CA ASN A 73 1.40 -1.42 11.08
C ASN A 73 0.37 -0.46 10.46
N LEU A 74 0.73 0.84 10.39
CA LEU A 74 -0.15 1.86 9.85
C LEU A 74 -0.53 1.60 8.38
N GLN A 75 0.41 1.12 7.56
CA GLN A 75 0.12 0.82 6.15
C GLN A 75 -0.94 -0.27 6.00
N MET A 76 -0.93 -1.29 6.88
CA MET A 76 -1.96 -2.32 6.91
C MET A 76 -3.32 -1.75 7.30
N LYS A 77 -3.37 -0.88 8.32
CA LYS A 77 -4.63 -0.23 8.75
C LYS A 77 -5.19 0.68 7.65
N LEU A 78 -4.34 1.43 6.95
CA LEU A 78 -4.76 2.25 5.82
C LEU A 78 -5.25 1.40 4.64
N ALA A 79 -4.60 0.27 4.36
CA ALA A 79 -5.03 -0.65 3.31
C ALA A 79 -6.42 -1.23 3.61
N THR A 80 -6.69 -1.68 4.83
CA THR A 80 -8.02 -2.17 5.22
C THR A 80 -9.08 -1.07 5.20
N ALA A 81 -8.74 0.17 5.57
CA ALA A 81 -9.63 1.31 5.44
C ALA A 81 -9.97 1.60 3.97
N THR A 82 -8.98 1.47 3.06
CA THR A 82 -9.20 1.61 1.61
C THR A 82 -10.13 0.50 1.07
N GLU A 83 -10.01 -0.74 1.55
CA GLU A 83 -10.95 -1.81 1.19
C GLU A 83 -12.38 -1.45 1.59
N SER A 84 -12.57 -0.95 2.81
CA SER A 84 -13.88 -0.51 3.28
C SER A 84 -14.44 0.65 2.47
N ALA A 85 -13.59 1.62 2.08
CA ALA A 85 -13.98 2.73 1.24
C ALA A 85 -14.46 2.27 -0.16
N VAL A 86 -13.73 1.33 -0.78
CA VAL A 86 -14.13 0.76 -2.07
C VAL A 86 -15.43 -0.03 -1.96
N GLN A 87 -15.66 -0.75 -0.87
CA GLN A 87 -16.95 -1.39 -0.62
C GLN A 87 -18.11 -0.38 -0.55
N GLY A 88 -17.88 0.77 0.12
CA GLY A 88 -18.84 1.88 0.13
C GLY A 88 -19.12 2.43 -1.28
N GLN A 89 -18.07 2.61 -2.10
CA GLN A 89 -18.22 3.04 -3.49
C GLN A 89 -19.01 2.04 -4.34
N ILE A 90 -18.80 0.73 -4.15
CA ILE A 90 -19.58 -0.30 -4.85
C ILE A 90 -21.07 -0.17 -4.51
N LEU A 91 -21.40 0.05 -3.24
CA LEU A 91 -22.79 0.26 -2.80
C LEU A 91 -23.37 1.53 -3.41
N SER A 92 -22.60 2.62 -3.51
CA SER A 92 -23.03 3.86 -4.15
C SER A 92 -23.33 3.67 -5.63
N VAL A 93 -22.49 2.93 -6.37
CA VAL A 93 -22.75 2.61 -7.78
C VAL A 93 -23.93 1.64 -7.92
N PHE A 94 -24.07 0.70 -7.00
CA PHE A 94 -25.20 -0.24 -7.00
C PHE A 94 -26.56 0.47 -6.75
N TYR A 95 -26.54 1.54 -5.95
CA TYR A 95 -27.74 2.35 -5.67
C TYR A 95 -28.38 2.89 -6.95
N GLU A 96 -27.61 3.24 -7.98
CA GLU A 96 -28.15 3.71 -9.27
C GLU A 96 -28.98 2.64 -10.02
N LEU A 97 -28.79 1.37 -9.69
CA LEU A 97 -29.53 0.26 -10.28
C LEU A 97 -30.79 -0.09 -9.47
N LEU A 98 -30.96 0.47 -8.28
CA LEU A 98 -32.07 0.17 -7.38
C LEU A 98 -33.21 1.17 -7.54
N PRO A 99 -34.47 0.79 -7.16
CA PRO A 99 -35.56 1.76 -7.05
C PRO A 99 -35.23 2.83 -6.01
N ASN A 100 -35.26 4.08 -6.43
CA ASN A 100 -35.08 5.23 -5.57
C ASN A 100 -36.42 5.77 -5.10
N LEU A 101 -36.70 5.70 -3.81
CA LEU A 101 -37.88 6.29 -3.18
C LEU A 101 -37.47 7.53 -2.40
N ARG A 102 -38.14 8.65 -2.70
CA ARG A 102 -37.87 9.94 -2.04
C ARG A 102 -39.17 10.59 -1.58
N ALA A 103 -39.25 10.95 -0.32
CA ALA A 103 -40.33 11.77 0.19
C ALA A 103 -39.89 13.24 0.20
N THR A 104 -40.70 14.12 -0.36
CA THR A 104 -40.44 15.58 -0.39
C THR A 104 -41.70 16.32 0.03
N ALA A 105 -41.51 17.37 0.83
CA ALA A 105 -42.56 18.31 1.17
C ALA A 105 -42.01 19.73 1.07
N TYR A 106 -42.70 20.56 0.34
CA TYR A 106 -42.29 21.97 0.17
C TYR A 106 -43.48 22.88 -0.06
N THR A 107 -43.32 24.15 0.32
CA THR A 107 -44.24 25.23 0.00
C THR A 107 -43.55 26.13 -1.03
N ARG A 108 -44.27 26.49 -2.08
CA ARG A 108 -43.78 27.36 -3.16
C ARG A 108 -44.77 28.53 -3.34
N THR A 109 -44.23 29.73 -3.33
CA THR A 109 -44.92 30.94 -3.80
C THR A 109 -44.38 31.26 -5.19
N GLN A 110 -45.28 31.40 -6.16
CA GLN A 110 -44.89 31.73 -7.53
C GLN A 110 -45.93 32.64 -8.21
N GLU A 111 -45.46 33.48 -9.08
CA GLU A 111 -46.33 34.28 -9.96
C GLU A 111 -46.38 33.61 -11.32
N ILE A 112 -47.58 33.41 -11.82
CA ILE A 112 -47.82 32.77 -13.13
C ILE A 112 -48.43 33.83 -14.06
N ASN A 113 -47.77 34.07 -15.18
CA ASN A 113 -48.31 34.92 -16.24
C ASN A 113 -49.23 34.09 -17.13
N LEU A 114 -50.54 34.24 -16.94
CA LEU A 114 -51.58 33.53 -17.71
C LEU A 114 -51.58 33.89 -19.17
N ALA A 115 -51.22 35.12 -19.54
CA ALA A 115 -51.13 35.53 -20.92
C ALA A 115 -50.02 34.75 -21.68
N ALA A 116 -48.90 34.45 -21.04
CA ALA A 116 -47.84 33.60 -21.60
C ALA A 116 -48.28 32.15 -21.82
N LEU A 117 -49.26 31.67 -21.07
CA LEU A 117 -49.88 30.34 -21.24
C LEU A 117 -50.99 30.33 -22.28
N GLY A 118 -51.23 31.45 -22.99
CA GLY A 118 -52.23 31.56 -24.01
C GLY A 118 -53.63 32.00 -23.55
N PHE A 119 -53.82 32.20 -22.24
CA PHE A 119 -55.06 32.74 -21.74
C PHE A 119 -55.14 34.22 -22.05
N LYS A 120 -56.13 34.64 -22.80
CA LYS A 120 -56.38 36.07 -23.15
C LYS A 120 -57.41 36.61 -22.16
N PRO A 121 -57.09 37.39 -21.14
CA PRO A 121 -58.03 37.91 -20.16
C PRO A 121 -59.18 38.71 -20.79
N ALA A 122 -58.89 39.40 -21.89
CA ALA A 122 -59.90 40.19 -22.64
C ALA A 122 -60.99 39.33 -23.30
N SER A 123 -60.72 38.06 -23.64
CA SER A 123 -61.75 37.16 -24.24
C SER A 123 -62.72 36.62 -23.18
N LEU A 124 -62.37 36.64 -21.91
CA LEU A 124 -63.21 36.18 -20.80
C LEU A 124 -64.05 37.36 -20.20
N ALA A 125 -63.63 38.62 -20.44
CA ALA A 125 -64.33 39.78 -20.01
C ALA A 125 -65.72 39.93 -20.66
N SER A 126 -65.94 39.39 -21.86
CA SER A 126 -67.25 39.37 -22.53
C SER A 126 -68.24 38.44 -21.81
N PHE A 127 -67.78 37.55 -20.93
CA PHE A 127 -68.60 36.65 -20.12
C PHE A 127 -68.74 37.15 -18.66
N GLY A 128 -68.30 38.39 -18.38
CA GLY A 128 -68.35 38.99 -17.01
C GLY A 128 -67.24 38.45 -16.07
N ILE A 129 -66.27 37.70 -16.57
CA ILE A 129 -65.20 37.13 -15.78
C ILE A 129 -63.92 37.96 -15.96
N THR A 130 -63.44 38.63 -14.89
CA THR A 130 -62.18 39.36 -14.88
C THR A 130 -61.11 38.47 -14.28
N VAL A 131 -60.15 38.03 -15.11
CA VAL A 131 -58.97 37.24 -14.69
C VAL A 131 -57.73 38.13 -14.83
N PRO A 132 -56.96 38.30 -13.76
CA PRO A 132 -55.71 39.06 -13.86
C PRO A 132 -54.69 38.33 -14.76
N SER A 133 -53.89 39.11 -15.52
CA SER A 133 -52.85 38.55 -16.38
C SER A 133 -51.77 37.80 -15.61
N ILE A 134 -51.54 38.22 -14.37
CA ILE A 134 -50.56 37.57 -13.45
C ILE A 134 -51.34 37.16 -12.19
N ILE A 135 -51.20 35.91 -11.85
CA ILE A 135 -51.77 35.34 -10.57
C ILE A 135 -50.62 34.91 -9.68
N LYS A 136 -50.74 35.23 -8.39
CA LYS A 136 -49.86 34.70 -7.35
C LYS A 136 -50.50 33.44 -6.77
N VAL A 137 -49.72 32.38 -6.77
CA VAL A 137 -50.17 31.08 -6.31
C VAL A 137 -49.22 30.58 -5.19
N ASP A 138 -49.75 30.31 -4.05
CA ASP A 138 -49.05 29.70 -2.89
C ASP A 138 -49.48 28.25 -2.78
N THR A 139 -48.58 27.35 -3.10
CA THR A 139 -48.86 25.90 -3.11
C THR A 139 -48.02 25.15 -2.12
N THR A 140 -48.61 24.20 -1.42
CA THR A 140 -47.92 23.21 -0.63
C THR A 140 -48.06 21.84 -1.27
N THR A 141 -46.91 21.16 -1.44
CA THR A 141 -46.81 19.85 -2.01
C THR A 141 -46.18 18.90 -1.02
N ALA A 142 -46.74 17.73 -0.80
CA ALA A 142 -46.10 16.62 -0.11
C ALA A 142 -46.25 15.37 -0.96
N GLN A 143 -45.15 14.78 -1.39
CA GLN A 143 -45.16 13.66 -2.33
C GLN A 143 -44.08 12.64 -2.03
N ILE A 144 -44.36 11.38 -2.43
CA ILE A 144 -43.39 10.32 -2.53
C ILE A 144 -43.12 10.10 -4.02
N SER A 145 -41.89 10.23 -4.43
CA SER A 145 -41.44 9.93 -5.80
C SER A 145 -40.69 8.61 -5.81
N ALA A 146 -40.87 7.87 -6.92
CA ALA A 146 -40.17 6.63 -7.23
C ALA A 146 -39.45 6.78 -8.57
N ASP A 147 -38.16 6.61 -8.59
CA ASP A 147 -37.35 6.63 -9.79
C ASP A 147 -36.64 5.26 -9.92
N GLN A 148 -36.74 4.62 -11.08
CA GLN A 148 -36.14 3.31 -11.34
C GLN A 148 -35.53 3.29 -12.73
N VAL A 149 -34.28 2.96 -12.83
CA VAL A 149 -33.64 2.58 -14.09
C VAL A 149 -34.04 1.15 -14.42
N LEU A 150 -34.76 0.95 -15.53
CA LEU A 150 -35.19 -0.35 -15.97
C LEU A 150 -34.19 -1.00 -16.92
N PHE A 151 -33.53 -0.19 -17.75
CA PHE A 151 -32.53 -0.64 -18.68
C PHE A 151 -31.48 0.47 -18.91
N ASN A 152 -30.25 0.22 -18.48
CA ASN A 152 -29.10 1.05 -18.76
C ASN A 152 -27.83 0.18 -18.71
N LEU A 153 -27.31 -0.17 -19.87
CA LEU A 153 -26.12 -1.03 -19.96
C LEU A 153 -24.84 -0.34 -19.47
N PRO A 154 -24.58 0.93 -19.73
CA PRO A 154 -23.48 1.69 -19.12
C PRO A 154 -23.41 1.52 -17.60
N ASP A 155 -24.49 1.77 -16.87
CA ASP A 155 -24.53 1.69 -15.41
C ASP A 155 -24.26 0.28 -14.91
N LEU A 156 -24.79 -0.73 -15.61
CA LEU A 156 -24.51 -2.12 -15.30
C LEU A 156 -23.01 -2.45 -15.42
N TYR A 157 -22.36 -2.00 -16.51
CA TYR A 157 -20.93 -2.25 -16.71
C TYR A 157 -20.05 -1.43 -15.76
N LEU A 158 -20.46 -0.23 -15.36
CA LEU A 158 -19.82 0.56 -14.31
C LEU A 158 -19.91 -0.14 -12.95
N TYR A 159 -21.08 -0.71 -12.62
CA TYR A 159 -21.22 -1.54 -11.41
C TYR A 159 -20.31 -2.77 -11.44
N LEU A 160 -20.23 -3.47 -12.58
CA LEU A 160 -19.34 -4.61 -12.74
C LEU A 160 -17.85 -4.20 -12.67
N ALA A 161 -17.49 -3.01 -13.15
CA ALA A 161 -16.16 -2.43 -13.00
C ALA A 161 -15.85 -2.11 -11.54
N ALA A 162 -16.75 -1.41 -10.85
CA ALA A 162 -16.63 -1.10 -9.42
C ALA A 162 -16.49 -2.37 -8.56
N ARG A 163 -17.28 -3.39 -8.86
CA ARG A 163 -17.18 -4.71 -8.21
C ARG A 163 -15.83 -5.39 -8.42
N LYS A 164 -15.24 -5.27 -9.62
CA LYS A 164 -13.90 -5.80 -9.88
C LYS A 164 -12.79 -4.96 -9.23
N ALA A 165 -13.02 -3.66 -9.02
CA ALA A 165 -12.07 -2.80 -8.32
C ALA A 165 -11.79 -3.28 -6.87
N SER A 166 -12.74 -3.98 -6.22
CA SER A 166 -12.46 -4.61 -4.93
C SER A 166 -11.31 -5.63 -4.98
N THR A 167 -11.20 -6.39 -6.10
CA THR A 167 -10.09 -7.33 -6.30
C THR A 167 -8.74 -6.59 -6.40
N VAL A 168 -8.71 -5.44 -7.07
CA VAL A 168 -7.50 -4.60 -7.17
C VAL A 168 -7.02 -4.19 -5.79
N VAL A 169 -7.93 -3.70 -4.95
CA VAL A 169 -7.60 -3.24 -3.59
C VAL A 169 -7.17 -4.40 -2.70
N GLN A 170 -7.85 -5.55 -2.77
CA GLN A 170 -7.46 -6.76 -2.04
C GLN A 170 -6.03 -7.22 -2.42
N MET A 171 -5.70 -7.24 -3.72
CA MET A 171 -4.35 -7.60 -4.16
C MET A 171 -3.31 -6.56 -3.68
N ASN A 172 -3.65 -5.27 -3.68
CA ASN A 172 -2.79 -4.23 -3.13
C ASN A 172 -2.59 -4.38 -1.62
N THR A 173 -3.62 -4.72 -0.85
CA THR A 173 -3.50 -5.01 0.59
C THR A 173 -2.56 -6.18 0.84
N LEU A 174 -2.69 -7.26 0.07
CA LEU A 174 -1.77 -8.40 0.18
C LEU A 174 -0.34 -8.01 -0.22
N ASN A 175 -0.16 -7.16 -1.23
CA ASN A 175 1.16 -6.63 -1.59
C ASN A 175 1.79 -5.82 -0.45
N ILE A 176 1.01 -4.96 0.22
CA ILE A 176 1.43 -4.20 1.40
C ILE A 176 1.80 -5.15 2.54
N ARG A 177 0.99 -6.18 2.78
CA ARG A 177 1.28 -7.21 3.77
C ARG A 177 2.64 -7.87 3.51
N GLY A 178 2.94 -8.25 2.28
CA GLY A 178 4.24 -8.80 1.90
C GLY A 178 5.40 -7.83 2.18
N ASN A 179 5.22 -6.53 1.92
CA ASN A 179 6.21 -5.51 2.23
C ASN A 179 6.44 -5.38 3.75
N VAL A 180 5.37 -5.39 4.54
CA VAL A 180 5.46 -5.34 6.01
C VAL A 180 6.21 -6.56 6.55
N VAL A 181 5.86 -7.76 6.08
CA VAL A 181 6.57 -9.00 6.47
C VAL A 181 8.06 -8.91 6.17
N GLN A 182 8.42 -8.50 4.95
CA GLN A 182 9.83 -8.32 4.55
C GLN A 182 10.54 -7.29 5.42
N SER A 183 9.94 -6.11 5.64
CA SER A 183 10.57 -5.04 6.41
C SER A 183 10.77 -5.42 7.87
N VAL A 184 9.75 -6.05 8.51
CA VAL A 184 9.85 -6.51 9.90
C VAL A 184 10.89 -7.62 10.02
N ALA A 185 10.87 -8.62 9.12
CA ALA A 185 11.83 -9.71 9.15
C ALA A 185 13.27 -9.22 8.93
N THR A 186 13.49 -8.28 8.00
CA THR A 186 14.82 -7.69 7.77
C THR A 186 15.30 -6.93 9.00
N GLN A 187 14.45 -6.10 9.62
CA GLN A 187 14.80 -5.33 10.81
C GLN A 187 15.07 -6.22 12.02
N TYR A 188 14.29 -7.31 12.19
CA TYR A 188 14.49 -8.29 13.23
C TYR A 188 15.84 -9.02 13.07
N LEU A 189 16.18 -9.45 11.85
CA LEU A 189 17.47 -10.09 11.56
C LEU A 189 18.65 -9.11 11.73
N SER A 190 18.47 -7.84 11.46
CA SER A 190 19.48 -6.80 11.73
C SER A 190 19.74 -6.69 13.22
N ALA A 191 18.69 -6.53 14.03
CA ALA A 191 18.81 -6.46 15.47
C ALA A 191 19.43 -7.75 16.08
N LEU A 192 19.12 -8.91 15.51
CA LEU A 192 19.70 -10.19 15.93
C LEU A 192 21.21 -10.27 15.58
N ALA A 193 21.62 -9.72 14.45
CA ALA A 193 23.04 -9.61 14.09
C ALA A 193 23.78 -8.66 15.03
N ASP A 194 23.14 -7.57 15.48
CA ASP A 194 23.71 -6.67 16.47
C ASP A 194 23.93 -7.35 17.83
N VAL A 195 23.01 -8.19 18.26
CA VAL A 195 23.20 -9.02 19.49
C VAL A 195 24.43 -9.90 19.37
N ALA A 196 24.64 -10.54 18.21
CA ALA A 196 25.83 -11.35 17.96
C ALA A 196 27.10 -10.48 17.96
N GLN A 197 27.07 -9.29 17.34
CA GLN A 197 28.21 -8.35 17.38
C GLN A 197 28.55 -7.88 18.80
N ILE A 198 27.56 -7.62 19.65
CA ILE A 198 27.77 -7.24 21.04
C ILE A 198 28.44 -8.39 21.80
N ALA A 199 27.97 -9.63 21.61
CA ALA A 199 28.55 -10.79 22.27
C ALA A 199 30.02 -11.01 21.86
N ASP A 200 30.32 -10.90 20.56
CA ASP A 200 31.70 -10.99 20.06
C ASP A 200 32.59 -9.86 20.60
N ALA A 201 32.12 -8.60 20.59
CA ALA A 201 32.86 -7.46 21.10
C ALA A 201 33.13 -7.60 22.62
N GLN A 202 32.18 -8.13 23.40
CA GLN A 202 32.37 -8.40 24.82
C GLN A 202 33.45 -9.47 25.05
N ALA A 203 33.44 -10.55 24.25
CA ALA A 203 34.48 -11.60 24.34
C ALA A 203 35.86 -11.06 23.98
N LEU A 204 35.98 -10.16 22.99
CA LEU A 204 37.23 -9.52 22.60
C LEU A 204 37.75 -8.55 23.68
N VAL A 205 36.88 -7.74 24.27
CA VAL A 205 37.22 -6.88 25.40
C VAL A 205 37.78 -7.71 26.55
N ALA A 206 37.13 -8.82 26.94
CA ALA A 206 37.63 -9.68 27.99
C ALA A 206 38.98 -10.32 27.64
N ALA A 207 39.19 -10.72 26.38
CA ALA A 207 40.46 -11.27 25.92
C ALA A 207 41.59 -10.20 25.94
N ASP A 208 41.28 -8.96 25.58
CA ASP A 208 42.28 -7.85 25.60
C ASP A 208 42.61 -7.38 27.02
N GLU A 209 41.63 -7.47 27.94
CA GLU A 209 41.89 -7.25 29.39
C GLU A 209 42.92 -8.25 29.94
N GLU A 210 42.82 -9.52 29.52
CA GLU A 210 43.76 -10.52 29.91
C GLU A 210 45.16 -10.32 29.32
N VAL A 211 45.26 -9.92 28.03
CA VAL A 211 46.52 -9.55 27.38
C VAL A 211 47.17 -8.34 28.07
N LEU A 212 46.40 -7.32 28.40
CA LEU A 212 46.92 -6.16 29.17
C LEU A 212 47.42 -6.59 30.55
N ARG A 213 46.68 -7.43 31.24
CA ARG A 213 47.10 -8.00 32.55
C ARG A 213 48.43 -8.74 32.44
N GLN A 214 48.61 -9.61 31.46
CA GLN A 214 49.82 -10.35 31.19
C GLN A 214 51.01 -9.43 30.84
N ALA A 215 50.80 -8.45 29.93
CA ALA A 215 51.81 -7.50 29.58
C ALA A 215 52.27 -6.65 30.79
N THR A 216 51.34 -6.25 31.66
CA THR A 216 51.66 -5.50 32.89
C THR A 216 52.48 -6.36 33.87
N LEU A 217 52.12 -7.62 34.13
CA LEU A 217 52.87 -8.53 34.97
C LEU A 217 54.28 -8.80 34.44
N SER A 218 54.45 -8.96 33.14
CA SER A 218 55.74 -9.16 32.49
C SER A 218 56.64 -7.92 32.63
N HIS A 219 56.06 -6.71 32.48
CA HIS A 219 56.76 -5.45 32.71
C HIS A 219 57.21 -5.30 34.16
N ASP A 220 56.33 -5.56 35.13
CA ASP A 220 56.62 -5.43 36.55
C ASP A 220 57.66 -6.48 37.02
N ALA A 221 57.73 -7.64 36.37
CA ALA A 221 58.77 -8.65 36.58
C ALA A 221 60.09 -8.30 35.85
N GLY A 222 60.16 -7.21 35.10
CA GLY A 222 61.36 -6.75 34.37
C GLY A 222 61.69 -7.57 33.12
N VAL A 223 60.80 -8.43 32.64
CA VAL A 223 60.99 -9.25 31.42
C VAL A 223 60.22 -8.70 30.21
N GLY A 224 59.25 -7.80 30.41
CA GLY A 224 58.48 -7.13 29.36
C GLY A 224 58.79 -5.65 29.21
N THR A 225 58.40 -5.02 28.08
CA THR A 225 58.59 -3.60 27.83
C THR A 225 57.37 -2.77 28.17
N ASN A 226 57.54 -1.50 28.55
CA ASN A 226 56.39 -0.58 28.72
C ASN A 226 55.64 -0.34 27.42
N VAL A 227 56.29 -0.54 26.26
CA VAL A 227 55.64 -0.43 24.94
C VAL A 227 54.57 -1.53 24.77
N ASP A 228 54.81 -2.74 25.28
CA ASP A 228 53.85 -3.84 25.23
C ASP A 228 52.60 -3.55 26.06
N VAL A 229 52.78 -2.94 27.25
CA VAL A 229 51.63 -2.50 28.10
C VAL A 229 50.82 -1.41 27.39
N LEU A 230 51.51 -0.43 26.78
CA LEU A 230 50.82 0.64 26.07
C LEU A 230 50.05 0.13 24.83
N ARG A 231 50.64 -0.80 24.04
CA ARG A 231 49.95 -1.45 22.89
C ARG A 231 48.73 -2.20 23.35
N ALA A 232 48.83 -3.05 24.37
CA ALA A 232 47.70 -3.80 24.90
C ALA A 232 46.58 -2.86 25.40
N ARG A 233 46.96 -1.73 26.06
CA ARG A 233 45.98 -0.73 26.51
C ARG A 233 45.26 -0.04 25.36
N VAL A 234 45.99 0.35 24.29
CA VAL A 234 45.38 0.95 23.09
C VAL A 234 44.41 -0.03 22.43
N GLN A 235 44.81 -1.30 22.31
CA GLN A 235 43.92 -2.34 21.74
C GLN A 235 42.64 -2.51 22.56
N LEU A 236 42.74 -2.67 23.89
CA LEU A 236 41.58 -2.74 24.76
C LEU A 236 40.64 -1.53 24.62
N GLN A 237 41.20 -0.30 24.57
CA GLN A 237 40.39 0.89 24.39
C GLN A 237 39.70 0.90 23.01
N THR A 238 40.34 0.35 21.99
CA THR A 238 39.75 0.22 20.65
C THR A 238 38.54 -0.73 20.68
N GLU A 239 38.66 -1.92 21.29
CA GLU A 239 37.58 -2.86 21.40
C GLU A 239 36.44 -2.36 22.32
N GLN A 240 36.74 -1.63 23.39
CA GLN A 240 35.73 -0.94 24.19
C GLN A 240 34.93 0.08 23.37
N GLN A 241 35.55 0.81 22.43
CA GLN A 241 34.84 1.72 21.52
C GLN A 241 33.94 0.92 20.57
N VAL A 242 34.40 -0.23 20.05
CA VAL A 242 33.60 -1.11 19.19
C VAL A 242 32.36 -1.59 19.95
N LEU A 243 32.53 -2.06 21.20
CA LEU A 243 31.42 -2.50 22.04
C LEU A 243 30.38 -1.38 22.26
N VAL A 244 30.81 -0.17 22.62
CA VAL A 244 29.89 0.97 22.81
C VAL A 244 29.13 1.30 21.53
N ARG A 245 29.78 1.23 20.36
CA ARG A 245 29.12 1.44 19.07
C ARG A 245 28.09 0.35 18.77
N ALA A 246 28.44 -0.92 18.98
CA ALA A 246 27.54 -2.05 18.76
C ALA A 246 26.29 -1.95 19.64
N GLN A 247 26.45 -1.61 20.93
CA GLN A 247 25.34 -1.38 21.84
C GLN A 247 24.42 -0.24 21.37
N ASN A 248 25.01 0.89 20.93
CA ASN A 248 24.22 2.01 20.41
C ASN A 248 23.45 1.64 19.13
N THR A 249 24.07 0.87 18.24
CA THR A 249 23.41 0.40 17.00
C THR A 249 22.23 -0.49 17.34
N PHE A 250 22.41 -1.44 18.23
CA PHE A 250 21.34 -2.33 18.71
C PHE A 250 20.16 -1.55 19.32
N GLU A 251 20.43 -0.53 20.17
CA GLU A 251 19.35 0.31 20.73
C GLU A 251 18.57 1.04 19.64
N LYS A 252 19.25 1.55 18.61
CA LYS A 252 18.59 2.20 17.46
C LYS A 252 17.77 1.19 16.63
N ASP A 253 18.28 0.00 16.43
CA ASP A 253 17.57 -1.06 15.68
C ASP A 253 16.37 -1.59 16.45
N LYS A 254 16.42 -1.65 17.79
CA LYS A 254 15.25 -1.90 18.64
C LYS A 254 14.17 -0.83 18.47
N ILE A 255 14.55 0.45 18.48
CA ILE A 255 13.62 1.56 18.27
C ILE A 255 12.98 1.45 16.88
N ALA A 256 13.76 1.14 15.85
CA ALA A 256 13.25 0.95 14.49
C ALA A 256 12.29 -0.25 14.40
N LEU A 257 12.62 -1.36 15.06
CA LEU A 257 11.75 -2.55 15.12
C LEU A 257 10.46 -2.24 15.87
N ASN A 258 10.52 -1.59 17.06
CA ASN A 258 9.36 -1.17 17.82
C ASN A 258 8.39 -0.35 16.96
N ARG A 259 8.92 0.60 16.19
CA ARG A 259 8.14 1.42 15.26
C ARG A 259 7.43 0.58 14.20
N LEU A 260 8.09 -0.44 13.63
CA LEU A 260 7.50 -1.30 12.61
C LEU A 260 6.39 -2.20 13.16
N ILE A 261 6.53 -2.68 14.41
CA ILE A 261 5.58 -3.59 15.05
C ILE A 261 4.56 -2.88 15.95
N GLY A 262 4.57 -1.53 15.96
CA GLY A 262 3.57 -0.72 16.66
C GLY A 262 3.75 -0.66 18.17
N LEU A 263 4.96 -0.80 18.68
CA LEU A 263 5.32 -0.61 20.08
C LEU A 263 5.89 0.79 20.35
N PRO A 264 5.83 1.27 21.61
CA PRO A 264 6.52 2.49 22.03
C PRO A 264 8.03 2.38 21.82
N ALA A 265 8.69 3.51 21.54
CA ALA A 265 10.15 3.52 21.30
C ALA A 265 10.95 3.04 22.51
N GLU A 266 10.42 3.25 23.72
CA GLU A 266 11.03 2.90 24.99
C GLU A 266 10.89 1.41 25.37
N GLN A 267 10.06 0.64 24.64
CA GLN A 267 9.82 -0.77 24.94
C GLN A 267 11.11 -1.56 24.79
N GLN A 268 11.52 -2.22 25.86
CA GLN A 268 12.67 -3.12 25.84
C GLN A 268 12.27 -4.43 25.17
N LEU A 269 13.13 -4.90 24.26
CA LEU A 269 12.97 -6.15 23.54
C LEU A 269 14.07 -7.14 23.96
N ASP A 270 13.66 -8.38 24.14
CA ASP A 270 14.55 -9.53 24.28
C ASP A 270 14.35 -10.47 23.09
N LEU A 271 15.35 -10.56 22.22
CA LEU A 271 15.28 -11.34 20.98
C LEU A 271 15.68 -12.79 21.31
N THR A 272 14.74 -13.72 21.17
CA THR A 272 14.92 -15.11 21.64
C THR A 272 15.45 -16.06 20.58
N ASP A 273 15.44 -15.66 19.28
CA ASP A 273 15.90 -16.51 18.19
C ASP A 273 17.45 -16.45 18.06
N ALA A 274 18.04 -17.53 17.54
CA ALA A 274 19.40 -17.52 17.04
C ALA A 274 19.46 -17.08 15.59
N VAL A 275 20.59 -16.48 15.15
CA VAL A 275 20.78 -16.10 13.74
C VAL A 275 20.61 -17.34 12.85
N PRO A 276 19.59 -17.41 11.99
CA PRO A 276 19.37 -18.59 11.18
C PRO A 276 20.46 -18.70 10.10
N TYR A 277 21.04 -19.91 9.98
CA TYR A 277 21.89 -20.25 8.85
C TYR A 277 21.45 -21.58 8.26
N ALA A 278 20.90 -21.50 7.05
CA ALA A 278 20.57 -22.67 6.28
C ALA A 278 20.81 -22.37 4.78
N GLU A 279 21.42 -23.29 4.09
CA GLU A 279 21.61 -23.18 2.65
C GLU A 279 20.26 -23.32 1.94
N LEU A 280 19.93 -22.34 1.07
CA LEU A 280 18.73 -22.38 0.27
C LEU A 280 18.94 -23.35 -0.91
N THR A 281 18.03 -24.31 -1.07
CA THR A 281 18.05 -25.18 -2.26
C THR A 281 17.84 -24.38 -3.53
N ALA A 282 18.68 -24.58 -4.54
CA ALA A 282 18.61 -23.86 -5.78
C ALA A 282 17.26 -24.10 -6.49
N LEU A 283 16.52 -23.02 -6.72
CA LEU A 283 15.28 -23.04 -7.49
C LEU A 283 15.60 -22.78 -8.96
N PRO A 284 15.12 -23.61 -9.94
CA PRO A 284 15.29 -23.32 -11.34
C PRO A 284 14.66 -21.98 -11.73
N LEU A 285 15.35 -21.19 -12.57
CA LEU A 285 14.91 -19.84 -12.95
C LEU A 285 13.47 -19.81 -13.53
N GLU A 286 13.16 -20.73 -14.41
CA GLU A 286 11.83 -20.77 -15.06
C GLU A 286 10.72 -21.15 -14.05
N SER A 287 11.02 -21.99 -13.07
CA SER A 287 10.09 -22.30 -11.97
C SER A 287 9.87 -21.07 -11.09
N ALA A 288 10.92 -20.32 -10.77
CA ALA A 288 10.82 -19.08 -9.99
C ALA A 288 9.97 -18.03 -10.70
N LYS A 289 10.14 -17.86 -12.02
CA LYS A 289 9.31 -16.95 -12.84
C LYS A 289 7.84 -17.38 -12.88
N SER A 290 7.58 -18.67 -13.10
CA SER A 290 6.22 -19.20 -13.11
C SER A 290 5.52 -18.95 -11.79
N ILE A 291 6.20 -19.19 -10.66
CA ILE A 291 5.67 -18.89 -9.32
C ILE A 291 5.38 -17.39 -9.19
N ALA A 292 6.31 -16.52 -9.61
CA ALA A 292 6.17 -15.08 -9.50
C ALA A 292 4.97 -14.55 -10.31
N TYR A 293 4.80 -14.98 -11.54
CA TYR A 293 3.69 -14.55 -12.40
C TYR A 293 2.32 -14.94 -11.82
N ASN A 294 2.25 -16.08 -11.11
CA ASN A 294 1.00 -16.55 -10.49
C ASN A 294 0.77 -16.02 -9.07
N ARG A 295 1.82 -15.56 -8.38
CA ARG A 295 1.73 -15.23 -6.94
C ARG A 295 1.97 -13.76 -6.64
N ARG A 296 2.69 -13.01 -7.47
CA ARG A 296 2.98 -11.59 -7.20
C ARG A 296 1.72 -10.74 -7.21
N LYS A 297 1.46 -10.15 -6.07
CA LYS A 297 0.22 -9.39 -5.82
C LYS A 297 0.17 -8.07 -6.59
N ASP A 298 1.32 -7.45 -6.84
CA ASP A 298 1.42 -6.24 -7.66
C ASP A 298 1.04 -6.52 -9.13
N LEU A 299 1.48 -7.66 -9.70
CA LEU A 299 1.08 -8.07 -11.05
C LEU A 299 -0.41 -8.40 -11.11
N LEU A 300 -0.90 -9.20 -10.16
CA LEU A 300 -2.32 -9.58 -10.10
C LEU A 300 -3.23 -8.36 -9.88
N ALA A 301 -2.79 -7.35 -9.11
CA ALA A 301 -3.51 -6.09 -8.94
C ALA A 301 -3.60 -5.33 -10.27
N LEU A 302 -2.49 -5.24 -11.01
CA LEU A 302 -2.46 -4.54 -12.29
C LEU A 302 -3.29 -5.26 -13.37
N GLU A 303 -3.27 -6.59 -13.40
CA GLU A 303 -4.13 -7.40 -14.27
C GLU A 303 -5.63 -7.21 -13.92
N ALA A 304 -5.97 -7.18 -12.64
CA ALA A 304 -7.32 -6.86 -12.19
C ALA A 304 -7.73 -5.42 -12.58
N GLN A 305 -6.81 -4.45 -12.51
CA GLN A 305 -7.06 -3.08 -12.95
C GLN A 305 -7.31 -3.01 -14.47
N TYR A 306 -6.59 -3.80 -15.25
CA TYR A 306 -6.84 -3.93 -16.69
C TYR A 306 -8.26 -4.46 -16.96
N GLU A 307 -8.75 -5.45 -16.20
CA GLU A 307 -10.13 -5.92 -16.32
C GLU A 307 -11.17 -4.85 -15.91
N VAL A 308 -10.88 -4.01 -14.88
CA VAL A 308 -11.73 -2.87 -14.52
C VAL A 308 -11.86 -1.92 -15.72
N ALA A 309 -10.72 -1.53 -16.32
CA ALA A 309 -10.72 -0.65 -17.48
C ALA A 309 -11.41 -1.26 -18.71
N GLN A 310 -11.32 -2.59 -18.92
CA GLN A 310 -12.10 -3.27 -19.97
C GLN A 310 -13.62 -3.13 -19.78
N ARG A 311 -14.09 -3.19 -18.52
CA ARG A 311 -15.51 -3.01 -18.23
C ARG A 311 -15.93 -1.55 -18.39
N ALA A 312 -15.09 -0.59 -17.97
CA ALA A 312 -15.33 0.81 -18.20
C ALA A 312 -15.39 1.15 -19.70
N GLN A 313 -14.50 0.57 -20.53
CA GLN A 313 -14.57 0.73 -21.98
C GLN A 313 -15.87 0.17 -22.57
N LYS A 314 -16.34 -0.97 -22.05
CA LYS A 314 -17.65 -1.50 -22.48
C LYS A 314 -18.79 -0.58 -22.08
N ALA A 315 -18.75 0.03 -20.88
CA ALA A 315 -19.72 1.03 -20.47
C ALA A 315 -19.76 2.20 -21.47
N ALA A 316 -18.61 2.79 -21.80
CA ALA A 316 -18.49 3.88 -22.77
C ALA A 316 -19.03 3.49 -24.16
N ARG A 317 -18.77 2.29 -24.63
CA ARG A 317 -19.31 1.81 -25.91
C ARG A 317 -20.83 1.67 -25.90
N PHE A 318 -21.41 1.27 -24.78
CA PHE A 318 -22.85 1.07 -24.66
C PHE A 318 -23.65 2.36 -24.40
N GLU A 319 -22.99 3.49 -24.16
CA GLU A 319 -23.66 4.79 -24.05
C GLU A 319 -24.44 5.19 -25.30
N ARG A 320 -24.12 4.61 -26.45
CA ARG A 320 -24.88 4.76 -27.70
C ARG A 320 -26.25 4.08 -27.68
N LEU A 321 -26.48 3.19 -26.72
CA LEU A 321 -27.73 2.44 -26.65
C LEU A 321 -28.80 3.24 -25.91
N PRO A 322 -30.08 3.05 -26.28
CA PRO A 322 -31.20 3.65 -25.55
C PRO A 322 -31.18 3.20 -24.09
N SER A 323 -31.57 4.10 -23.19
CA SER A 323 -31.88 3.78 -21.80
C SER A 323 -33.37 3.88 -21.55
N LEU A 324 -33.87 3.06 -20.64
CA LEU A 324 -35.26 3.03 -20.21
C LEU A 324 -35.31 3.25 -18.68
N SER A 325 -36.11 4.25 -18.27
CA SER A 325 -36.37 4.52 -16.87
C SER A 325 -37.88 4.68 -16.61
N PHE A 326 -38.25 4.40 -15.38
CA PHE A 326 -39.55 4.69 -14.83
C PHE A 326 -39.42 5.79 -13.79
N ASN A 327 -40.31 6.79 -13.88
CA ASN A 327 -40.40 7.86 -12.90
C ASN A 327 -41.89 8.02 -12.52
N GLY A 328 -42.16 8.18 -11.25
CA GLY A 328 -43.53 8.36 -10.80
C GLY A 328 -43.54 9.04 -9.42
N PHE A 329 -44.64 9.67 -9.15
CA PHE A 329 -44.94 10.18 -7.80
C PHE A 329 -46.41 10.04 -7.44
N TYR A 330 -46.64 9.96 -6.16
CA TYR A 330 -47.97 10.06 -5.54
C TYR A 330 -47.87 11.04 -4.37
N GLY A 331 -48.84 11.95 -4.28
CA GLY A 331 -48.80 12.93 -3.22
C GLY A 331 -50.06 13.76 -3.11
N VAL A 332 -49.97 14.83 -2.36
CA VAL A 332 -51.01 15.85 -2.23
C VAL A 332 -50.48 17.21 -2.64
N LEU A 333 -51.27 17.93 -3.37
CA LEU A 333 -51.01 19.31 -3.80
C LEU A 333 -52.21 20.17 -3.45
N GLY A 334 -52.00 21.34 -2.87
CA GLY A 334 -53.05 22.28 -2.60
C GLY A 334 -52.57 23.69 -2.40
N GLU A 335 -53.44 24.66 -2.32
CA GLU A 335 -53.14 26.02 -1.90
C GLU A 335 -52.73 26.00 -0.43
N THR A 336 -51.71 26.75 -0.04
CA THR A 336 -51.06 26.73 1.29
C THR A 336 -52.02 27.02 2.42
N ARG A 337 -53.17 27.34 2.36
CA ARG A 337 -54.19 27.47 3.39
C ARG A 337 -55.57 27.04 2.91
N GLY A 338 -55.60 26.30 1.78
CA GLY A 338 -56.80 25.85 1.14
C GLY A 338 -56.96 24.33 1.20
N LEU A 339 -57.63 23.79 0.17
CA LEU A 339 -57.89 22.36 0.05
C LEU A 339 -56.74 21.62 -0.63
N TYR A 340 -56.41 20.45 -0.12
CA TYR A 340 -55.39 19.57 -0.66
C TYR A 340 -56.05 18.41 -1.42
N HIS A 341 -55.57 18.14 -2.62
CA HIS A 341 -56.04 17.04 -3.45
C HIS A 341 -54.91 16.06 -3.73
N GLY A 342 -55.28 14.77 -3.82
CA GLY A 342 -54.35 13.72 -4.25
C GLY A 342 -53.94 13.90 -5.71
N VAL A 343 -52.65 13.84 -5.98
CA VAL A 343 -52.08 13.94 -7.33
C VAL A 343 -51.10 12.80 -7.54
N PHE A 344 -51.07 12.27 -8.77
CA PHE A 344 -50.07 11.27 -9.14
C PHE A 344 -49.61 11.49 -10.58
N ALA A 345 -48.40 11.02 -10.86
CA ALA A 345 -47.93 10.82 -12.23
C ALA A 345 -47.11 9.51 -12.27
N ALA A 346 -47.17 8.84 -13.38
CA ALA A 346 -46.34 7.68 -13.68
C ALA A 346 -45.96 7.72 -15.16
N GLN A 347 -44.67 7.66 -15.43
CA GLN A 347 -44.19 7.72 -16.81
C GLN A 347 -43.02 6.77 -17.03
N GLY A 348 -43.00 6.12 -18.19
CA GLY A 348 -41.84 5.45 -18.71
C GLY A 348 -41.11 6.41 -19.65
N VAL A 349 -39.80 6.53 -19.49
CA VAL A 349 -38.97 7.42 -20.31
C VAL A 349 -37.96 6.58 -21.08
N VAL A 350 -37.99 6.67 -22.42
CA VAL A 350 -36.92 6.14 -23.28
C VAL A 350 -36.05 7.29 -23.71
N LYS A 351 -34.75 7.24 -23.37
CA LYS A 351 -33.78 8.25 -23.80
C LYS A 351 -32.90 7.64 -24.88
N ILE A 352 -32.88 8.26 -26.04
CA ILE A 352 -32.05 7.86 -27.20
C ILE A 352 -31.12 9.00 -27.56
N PRO A 353 -29.79 8.82 -27.44
CA PRO A 353 -28.83 9.85 -27.86
C PRO A 353 -28.75 9.89 -29.40
N ILE A 354 -28.94 11.04 -29.99
CA ILE A 354 -29.00 11.18 -31.47
C ILE A 354 -27.77 11.92 -32.04
N PHE A 355 -27.31 12.98 -31.39
CA PHE A 355 -26.20 13.84 -31.89
C PHE A 355 -25.04 13.92 -30.88
N GLU A 356 -24.64 12.78 -30.29
CA GLU A 356 -23.57 12.75 -29.31
C GLU A 356 -22.33 11.93 -29.76
N GLU A 357 -22.25 11.61 -31.05
CA GLU A 357 -21.21 10.70 -31.57
C GLU A 357 -19.78 11.19 -31.30
N ALA A 358 -19.54 12.52 -31.33
CA ALA A 358 -18.22 13.07 -31.01
C ALA A 358 -17.82 12.80 -29.54
N ARG A 359 -18.78 12.89 -28.59
CA ARG A 359 -18.56 12.56 -27.18
C ARG A 359 -18.25 11.06 -27.03
N PHE A 360 -19.06 10.19 -27.61
CA PHE A 360 -18.86 8.74 -27.53
C PHE A 360 -17.51 8.30 -28.12
N ARG A 361 -17.10 8.88 -29.25
CA ARG A 361 -15.77 8.60 -29.82
C ARG A 361 -14.64 9.10 -28.93
N GLY A 362 -14.81 10.26 -28.30
CA GLY A 362 -13.83 10.80 -27.37
C GLY A 362 -13.64 9.87 -26.15
N GLU A 363 -14.73 9.44 -25.54
CA GLU A 363 -14.70 8.52 -24.39
C GLU A 363 -14.16 7.14 -24.76
N GLU A 364 -14.52 6.61 -25.93
CA GLU A 364 -13.99 5.35 -26.44
C GLU A 364 -12.49 5.44 -26.72
N GLN A 365 -11.99 6.55 -27.27
CA GLN A 365 -10.55 6.76 -27.47
C GLN A 365 -9.80 6.91 -26.17
N THR A 366 -10.36 7.61 -25.18
CA THR A 366 -9.76 7.78 -23.85
C THR A 366 -9.63 6.43 -23.15
N THR A 367 -10.70 5.65 -23.09
CA THR A 367 -10.69 4.34 -22.45
C THR A 367 -9.83 3.31 -23.18
N ALA A 368 -9.74 3.41 -24.51
CA ALA A 368 -8.82 2.57 -25.31
C ALA A 368 -7.35 2.93 -25.03
N ALA A 369 -7.03 4.23 -24.88
CA ALA A 369 -5.68 4.66 -24.51
C ALA A 369 -5.30 4.22 -23.10
N GLU A 370 -6.22 4.28 -22.14
CA GLU A 370 -6.02 3.76 -20.78
C GLU A 370 -5.71 2.25 -20.79
N LEU A 371 -6.47 1.47 -21.54
CA LEU A 371 -6.22 0.03 -21.69
C LEU A 371 -4.87 -0.26 -22.29
N LEU A 372 -4.46 0.48 -23.33
CA LEU A 372 -3.14 0.34 -23.91
C LEU A 372 -2.06 0.69 -22.89
N GLY A 373 -2.24 1.76 -22.12
CA GLY A 373 -1.34 2.17 -21.04
C GLY A 373 -1.16 1.07 -19.98
N LEU A 374 -2.27 0.51 -19.49
CA LEU A 374 -2.24 -0.59 -18.52
C LEU A 374 -1.57 -1.85 -19.08
N ARG A 375 -1.82 -2.19 -20.34
CA ARG A 375 -1.14 -3.33 -20.98
C ARG A 375 0.37 -3.13 -21.04
N ARG A 376 0.83 -1.93 -21.39
CA ARG A 376 2.27 -1.60 -21.39
C ARG A 376 2.87 -1.62 -19.99
N GLN A 377 2.11 -1.23 -18.96
CA GLN A 377 2.55 -1.35 -17.58
C GLN A 377 2.70 -2.82 -17.15
N ILE A 378 1.75 -3.69 -17.54
CA ILE A 378 1.85 -5.14 -17.30
C ILE A 378 3.11 -5.71 -17.97
N ASP A 379 3.33 -5.41 -19.25
CA ASP A 379 4.50 -5.87 -20.00
C ASP A 379 5.81 -5.40 -19.32
N SER A 380 5.89 -4.13 -18.93
CA SER A 380 7.02 -3.54 -18.21
C SER A 380 7.25 -4.19 -16.84
N LEU A 381 6.18 -4.44 -16.09
CA LEU A 381 6.28 -5.09 -14.79
C LEU A 381 6.79 -6.53 -14.91
N ARG A 382 6.39 -7.28 -15.94
CA ARG A 382 6.89 -8.63 -16.20
C ARG A 382 8.38 -8.63 -16.48
N VAL A 383 8.89 -7.69 -17.29
CA VAL A 383 10.33 -7.52 -17.52
C VAL A 383 11.06 -7.20 -16.22
N THR A 384 10.48 -6.34 -15.39
CA THR A 384 11.04 -5.99 -14.07
C THR A 384 11.08 -7.21 -13.14
N ILE A 385 10.03 -8.03 -13.14
CA ILE A 385 9.97 -9.27 -12.35
C ILE A 385 11.10 -10.23 -12.78
N ASP A 386 11.30 -10.42 -14.08
CA ASP A 386 12.37 -11.28 -14.61
C ASP A 386 13.76 -10.79 -14.16
N ALA A 387 14.00 -9.49 -14.24
CA ALA A 387 15.25 -8.88 -13.79
C ALA A 387 15.46 -9.05 -12.27
N GLN A 388 14.41 -8.80 -11.46
CA GLN A 388 14.47 -8.94 -10.00
C GLN A 388 14.76 -10.38 -9.57
N ILE A 389 14.11 -11.37 -10.20
CA ILE A 389 14.34 -12.78 -9.88
C ILE A 389 15.77 -13.17 -10.22
N ARG A 390 16.28 -12.81 -11.40
CA ARG A 390 17.67 -13.11 -11.80
C ARG A 390 18.68 -12.47 -10.84
N ALA A 391 18.51 -11.18 -10.53
CA ALA A 391 19.37 -10.48 -9.58
C ALA A 391 19.30 -11.14 -8.18
N GLY A 392 18.09 -11.40 -7.67
CA GLY A 392 17.93 -12.04 -6.37
C GLY A 392 18.54 -13.44 -6.27
N MET A 393 18.50 -14.23 -7.35
CA MET A 393 19.17 -15.53 -7.38
C MET A 393 20.71 -15.37 -7.35
N LEU A 394 21.26 -14.41 -8.09
CA LEU A 394 22.69 -14.10 -8.05
C LEU A 394 23.13 -13.61 -6.67
N ASP A 395 22.32 -12.75 -6.03
CA ASP A 395 22.59 -12.25 -4.67
C ASP A 395 22.61 -13.40 -3.64
N VAL A 396 21.66 -14.33 -3.72
CA VAL A 396 21.62 -15.51 -2.84
C VAL A 396 22.86 -16.39 -3.08
N GLN A 397 23.21 -16.68 -4.33
CA GLN A 397 24.36 -17.50 -4.66
C GLN A 397 25.66 -16.84 -4.19
N SER A 398 25.88 -15.57 -4.52
CA SER A 398 27.08 -14.82 -4.14
C SER A 398 27.21 -14.71 -2.63
N SER A 399 26.13 -14.36 -1.93
CA SER A 399 26.16 -14.22 -0.46
C SER A 399 26.38 -15.56 0.25
N ALA A 400 25.88 -16.70 -0.30
CA ALA A 400 26.18 -18.03 0.23
C ALA A 400 27.69 -18.35 0.17
N GLU A 401 28.34 -18.06 -0.97
CA GLU A 401 29.79 -18.24 -1.10
C GLU A 401 30.57 -17.32 -0.17
N LEU A 402 30.14 -16.06 -0.02
CA LEU A 402 30.76 -15.13 0.94
C LEU A 402 30.69 -15.62 2.38
N VAL A 403 29.59 -16.26 2.80
CA VAL A 403 29.48 -16.87 4.15
C VAL A 403 30.47 -18.01 4.32
N LYS A 404 30.67 -18.88 3.31
CA LYS A 404 31.65 -19.98 3.35
C LYS A 404 33.09 -19.42 3.52
N VAL A 405 33.45 -18.41 2.73
CA VAL A 405 34.76 -17.75 2.83
C VAL A 405 34.93 -17.08 4.18
N ALA A 406 33.91 -16.35 4.67
CA ALA A 406 33.97 -15.69 5.97
C ALA A 406 34.15 -16.66 7.14
N ARG A 407 33.48 -17.84 7.10
CA ARG A 407 33.69 -18.90 8.10
C ARG A 407 35.14 -19.42 8.09
N SER A 408 35.65 -19.76 6.89
CA SER A 408 37.03 -20.20 6.77
C SER A 408 38.02 -19.16 7.29
N ASN A 409 37.75 -17.87 7.07
CA ASN A 409 38.59 -16.78 7.59
C ASN A 409 38.58 -16.73 9.13
N VAL A 410 37.41 -16.92 9.75
CA VAL A 410 37.30 -16.99 11.22
C VAL A 410 38.11 -18.18 11.77
N ASP A 411 37.98 -19.36 11.15
CA ASP A 411 38.71 -20.55 11.57
C ASP A 411 40.23 -20.32 11.48
N LEU A 412 40.71 -19.77 10.35
CA LEU A 412 42.14 -19.45 10.17
C LEU A 412 42.63 -18.38 11.15
N ALA A 413 41.87 -17.30 11.35
CA ALA A 413 42.23 -16.24 12.28
C ALA A 413 42.28 -16.76 13.74
N THR A 414 41.38 -17.69 14.09
CA THR A 414 41.39 -18.35 15.40
C THR A 414 42.65 -19.18 15.60
N GLN A 415 43.09 -19.94 14.58
CA GLN A 415 44.32 -20.74 14.64
C GLN A 415 45.54 -19.78 14.77
N VAL A 416 45.63 -18.74 13.96
CA VAL A 416 46.74 -17.77 14.06
C VAL A 416 46.79 -17.14 15.44
N LEU A 417 45.65 -16.79 16.04
CA LEU A 417 45.62 -16.22 17.38
C LEU A 417 46.10 -17.24 18.44
N SER A 418 45.69 -18.51 18.31
CA SER A 418 46.16 -19.59 19.21
C SER A 418 47.69 -19.73 19.13
N ASP A 419 48.23 -19.87 17.92
CA ASP A 419 49.67 -20.07 17.71
C ASP A 419 50.51 -18.85 18.19
N THR A 420 50.03 -17.64 17.95
CA THR A 420 50.72 -16.42 18.43
C THR A 420 50.66 -16.27 19.94
N ARG A 421 49.56 -16.67 20.60
CA ARG A 421 49.47 -16.69 22.07
C ARG A 421 50.43 -17.68 22.67
N ASP A 422 50.54 -18.92 22.14
CA ASP A 422 51.43 -19.95 22.61
C ASP A 422 52.91 -19.52 22.52
N ARG A 423 53.30 -18.85 21.41
CA ARG A 423 54.66 -18.31 21.21
C ARG A 423 54.96 -17.16 22.17
N PHE A 424 54.00 -16.27 22.41
CA PHE A 424 54.11 -15.17 23.37
C PHE A 424 54.26 -15.73 24.82
N ALA A 425 53.40 -16.71 25.19
CA ALA A 425 53.49 -17.34 26.50
C ALA A 425 54.78 -18.10 26.73
N ALA A 426 55.39 -18.69 25.68
CA ALA A 426 56.71 -19.30 25.71
C ALA A 426 57.89 -18.28 25.74
N GLY A 427 57.61 -16.98 25.67
CA GLY A 427 58.66 -15.92 25.65
C GLY A 427 59.45 -15.88 24.34
N VAL A 428 58.96 -16.47 23.27
CA VAL A 428 59.66 -16.50 21.95
C VAL A 428 59.46 -15.19 21.19
N ASP A 429 58.25 -14.60 21.27
CA ASP A 429 57.84 -13.41 20.56
C ASP A 429 57.35 -12.29 21.53
N ASP A 430 57.33 -11.02 21.07
CA ASP A 430 56.65 -9.92 21.78
C ASP A 430 55.13 -10.01 21.65
N ASN A 431 54.36 -9.08 22.23
CA ASN A 431 52.92 -9.10 22.17
C ASN A 431 52.32 -8.56 20.84
N LEU A 432 53.12 -8.02 19.94
CA LEU A 432 52.63 -7.41 18.69
C LEU A 432 51.90 -8.41 17.79
N PRO A 433 52.43 -9.64 17.54
CA PRO A 433 51.69 -10.65 16.75
C PRO A 433 50.38 -11.05 17.40
N VAL A 434 50.28 -11.11 18.73
CA VAL A 434 49.04 -11.42 19.45
C VAL A 434 47.98 -10.35 19.22
N VAL A 435 48.32 -9.07 19.38
CA VAL A 435 47.45 -7.93 19.17
C VAL A 435 46.97 -7.87 17.72
N GLN A 436 47.89 -8.12 16.76
CA GLN A 436 47.50 -8.18 15.33
C GLN A 436 46.55 -9.34 15.02
N ALA A 437 46.78 -10.52 15.59
CA ALA A 437 45.93 -11.68 15.41
C ALA A 437 44.54 -11.48 16.05
N GLN A 438 44.47 -10.80 17.21
CA GLN A 438 43.20 -10.41 17.83
C GLN A 438 42.39 -9.47 16.94
N ALA A 439 43.03 -8.41 16.43
CA ALA A 439 42.38 -7.47 15.50
C ALA A 439 41.90 -8.16 14.18
N ALA A 440 42.71 -9.13 13.68
CA ALA A 440 42.33 -9.94 12.52
C ALA A 440 41.12 -10.82 12.81
N LEU A 441 41.08 -11.47 13.97
CA LEU A 441 39.94 -12.29 14.41
C LEU A 441 38.67 -11.44 14.58
N ALA A 442 38.78 -10.28 15.26
CA ALA A 442 37.68 -9.33 15.41
C ALA A 442 37.08 -8.94 14.05
N THR A 443 37.93 -8.61 13.09
CA THR A 443 37.52 -8.28 11.73
C THR A 443 36.82 -9.45 11.02
N ALA A 444 37.36 -10.66 11.16
CA ALA A 444 36.82 -11.89 10.56
C ALA A 444 35.43 -12.21 11.13
N GLN A 445 35.26 -12.13 12.46
CA GLN A 445 33.97 -12.36 13.14
C GLN A 445 32.92 -11.33 12.72
N ALA A 446 33.23 -10.04 12.77
CA ALA A 446 32.33 -8.98 12.31
C ALA A 446 31.92 -9.19 10.83
N ARG A 447 32.86 -9.64 9.99
CA ARG A 447 32.58 -9.97 8.59
C ARG A 447 31.66 -11.18 8.44
N LEU A 448 31.84 -12.22 9.26
CA LEU A 448 30.97 -13.39 9.24
C LEU A 448 29.50 -13.02 9.59
N ILE A 449 29.30 -12.25 10.68
CA ILE A 449 27.98 -11.78 11.08
C ILE A 449 27.32 -10.97 9.97
N SER A 450 28.06 -10.01 9.39
CA SER A 450 27.51 -9.16 8.32
C SER A 450 27.17 -9.95 7.05
N THR A 451 27.98 -10.94 6.66
CA THR A 451 27.69 -11.80 5.50
C THR A 451 26.52 -12.76 5.74
N GLN A 452 26.36 -13.28 6.96
CA GLN A 452 25.19 -14.09 7.34
C GLN A 452 23.90 -13.26 7.28
N LEU A 453 23.90 -12.02 7.79
CA LEU A 453 22.78 -11.10 7.67
C LEU A 453 22.47 -10.86 6.20
N GLN A 454 23.49 -10.52 5.39
CA GLN A 454 23.34 -10.25 3.97
C GLN A 454 22.72 -11.44 3.21
N TYR A 455 23.14 -12.67 3.53
CA TYR A 455 22.59 -13.89 2.96
C TYR A 455 21.11 -14.08 3.33
N ASN A 456 20.74 -13.87 4.60
CA ASN A 456 19.36 -14.00 5.04
C ASN A 456 18.45 -12.94 4.39
N VAL A 457 18.94 -11.69 4.27
CA VAL A 457 18.22 -10.61 3.56
C VAL A 457 18.06 -10.94 2.07
N ALA A 458 19.09 -11.49 1.41
CA ALA A 458 19.00 -11.92 0.01
C ALA A 458 17.93 -13.00 -0.17
N LYS A 459 17.83 -13.97 0.76
CA LYS A 459 16.77 -14.99 0.75
C LYS A 459 15.37 -14.39 0.91
N LEU A 460 15.20 -13.44 1.82
CA LEU A 460 13.91 -12.72 2.00
C LEU A 460 13.54 -11.91 0.76
N ASN A 461 14.52 -11.25 0.14
CA ASN A 461 14.30 -10.52 -1.12
C ASN A 461 13.86 -11.47 -2.24
N LEU A 462 14.49 -12.63 -2.37
CA LEU A 462 14.08 -13.64 -3.35
C LEU A 462 12.66 -14.15 -3.07
N ALA A 463 12.30 -14.40 -1.81
CA ALA A 463 10.94 -14.74 -1.42
C ALA A 463 9.92 -13.65 -1.77
N ARG A 464 10.33 -12.37 -1.67
CA ARG A 464 9.52 -11.23 -2.08
C ARG A 464 9.37 -11.14 -3.60
N TYR A 465 10.46 -11.35 -4.35
CA TYR A 465 10.46 -11.32 -5.81
C TYR A 465 9.63 -12.45 -6.43
N THR A 466 9.58 -13.60 -5.78
CA THR A 466 8.71 -14.72 -6.16
C THR A 466 7.27 -14.59 -5.66
N GLY A 467 6.96 -13.56 -4.83
CA GLY A 467 5.61 -13.28 -4.34
C GLY A 467 5.10 -14.23 -3.27
N VAL A 468 6.00 -14.91 -2.54
CA VAL A 468 5.65 -15.91 -1.51
C VAL A 468 6.06 -15.50 -0.09
N VAL A 469 6.67 -14.32 0.08
CA VAL A 469 7.20 -13.86 1.38
C VAL A 469 6.17 -13.87 2.50
N GLU A 470 4.90 -13.58 2.21
CA GLU A 470 3.81 -13.52 3.18
C GLU A 470 3.55 -14.85 3.89
N ILE A 471 3.81 -15.95 3.20
CA ILE A 471 3.46 -17.31 3.65
C ILE A 471 4.72 -18.10 4.01
N ASN A 472 5.80 -17.93 3.21
CA ASN A 472 6.94 -18.84 3.19
C ASN A 472 8.26 -18.21 3.67
N TYR A 473 8.26 -16.99 4.28
CA TYR A 473 9.51 -16.37 4.74
C TYR A 473 10.34 -17.30 5.63
N LYS A 474 9.69 -18.10 6.49
CA LYS A 474 10.38 -19.10 7.32
C LYS A 474 11.12 -20.15 6.52
N GLN A 475 10.48 -20.69 5.48
CA GLN A 475 11.06 -21.74 4.63
C GLN A 475 12.32 -21.25 3.90
N TYR A 476 12.38 -19.96 3.58
CA TYR A 476 13.57 -19.34 2.99
C TYR A 476 14.68 -19.13 4.01
N LEU A 477 14.35 -18.94 5.28
CA LEU A 477 15.33 -18.72 6.36
C LEU A 477 15.83 -20.05 6.98
N THR A 478 14.98 -21.05 7.09
CA THR A 478 15.30 -22.38 7.63
C THR A 478 15.44 -23.39 6.49
N ALA A 479 16.33 -24.34 6.56
CA ALA A 479 16.78 -25.27 5.51
C ALA A 479 15.71 -26.11 4.75
N LEU A 480 14.44 -25.90 5.02
CA LEU A 480 13.32 -26.61 4.39
C LEU A 480 12.83 -25.93 3.11
N GLY A 481 13.75 -25.52 2.25
CA GLY A 481 13.42 -24.89 0.95
C GLY A 481 12.88 -25.88 -0.08
N VAL A 482 11.72 -26.47 0.16
CA VAL A 482 10.87 -26.99 -0.90
C VAL A 482 9.83 -25.92 -1.18
N PRO A 483 9.81 -25.28 -2.39
CA PRO A 483 8.71 -24.40 -2.73
C PRO A 483 7.41 -25.21 -2.64
N PRO A 484 6.31 -24.63 -2.15
CA PRO A 484 5.03 -25.32 -2.18
C PRO A 484 4.76 -25.71 -3.63
N THR A 485 4.50 -26.97 -3.87
CA THR A 485 3.93 -27.47 -5.12
C THR A 485 2.71 -26.62 -5.49
N PRO A 486 2.51 -26.32 -6.78
CA PRO A 486 1.50 -25.41 -7.29
C PRO A 486 0.08 -25.71 -6.83
#